data_7a51edd6093fefc1f48e26cbc2cc80ef
#
_entry.id   7a51edd6093fefc1f48e26cbc2cc80ef
#
_cell.length_a   1.000
_cell.length_b   1.000
_cell.length_c   1.000
_cell.angle_alpha   90.00
_cell.angle_beta   90.00
_cell.angle_gamma   90.00
#
_symmetry.space_group_name_H-M   'P 1'
#
loop_
_entity.id
_entity.type
_entity.pdbx_description
1 polymer ?
#
loop_
_entity_poly.entity_id
_entity_poly.type
_entity_poly.pdbx_seq_one_letter_code
_entity_poly.pdbx_strand_id
1 'polypeptide(L)'
;MSWLSRCAGASKQFESARTQEGPTMVVWDFDWSLINENSDTWILEQLAPTLLTDLKKLQQTEPDRFGRGQWTALMDHLLTLLGTREKVTRGALERRLASIPFADENVACVRLAAAAGCEQRILSDANEVYIDKILEARSLRGAFSAVWSRISKGQGSSTPACATFMMPLTTCVFAVSTWRWRYAPRS
;
A
#
# COMPACT_ATOMS: atom_id res chain seq x y z
N MET A 1 -0.21 -12.63 21.34
CA MET A 1 -1.62 -12.80 20.90
C MET A 1 -1.58 -13.28 19.47
N SER A 2 -2.19 -14.42 19.18
CA SER A 2 -2.16 -15.02 17.84
C SER A 2 -2.97 -14.18 16.85
N TRP A 3 -2.60 -14.22 15.60
CA TRP A 3 -3.24 -13.48 14.52
C TRP A 3 -4.73 -13.88 14.34
N LEU A 4 -5.07 -15.15 14.58
CA LEU A 4 -6.45 -15.66 14.63
C LEU A 4 -7.35 -14.89 15.62
N SER A 5 -6.78 -14.39 16.71
CA SER A 5 -7.55 -13.57 17.67
C SER A 5 -7.86 -12.16 17.13
N ARG A 6 -7.07 -11.66 16.18
CA ARG A 6 -7.31 -10.36 15.51
C ARG A 6 -8.41 -10.45 14.45
N CYS A 7 -8.43 -11.52 13.65
CA CYS A 7 -9.51 -11.74 12.69
C CYS A 7 -10.85 -12.02 13.37
N ALA A 8 -10.85 -12.75 14.49
CA ALA A 8 -12.05 -12.93 15.29
C ALA A 8 -12.53 -11.60 15.92
N GLY A 9 -11.60 -10.72 16.28
CA GLY A 9 -11.90 -9.35 16.69
C GLY A 9 -12.50 -8.50 15.56
N ALA A 10 -11.93 -8.59 14.37
CA ALA A 10 -12.44 -7.90 13.18
C ALA A 10 -13.86 -8.36 12.82
N SER A 11 -14.14 -9.67 12.84
CA SER A 11 -15.49 -10.19 12.59
C SER A 11 -16.53 -9.61 13.54
N LYS A 12 -16.22 -9.54 14.84
CA LYS A 12 -17.11 -8.93 15.83
C LYS A 12 -17.27 -7.42 15.62
N GLN A 13 -16.22 -6.74 15.22
CA GLN A 13 -16.29 -5.30 14.89
C GLN A 13 -17.14 -5.04 13.66
N PHE A 14 -17.03 -5.88 12.60
CA PHE A 14 -17.90 -5.78 11.42
C PHE A 14 -19.35 -6.15 11.73
N GLU A 15 -19.62 -7.14 12.58
CA GLU A 15 -20.98 -7.44 13.06
C GLU A 15 -21.57 -6.30 13.91
N SER A 16 -20.77 -5.72 14.79
CA SER A 16 -21.17 -4.56 15.59
C SER A 16 -21.43 -3.33 14.71
N ALA A 17 -20.64 -3.13 13.63
CA ALA A 17 -20.85 -2.04 12.69
C ALA A 17 -22.15 -2.20 11.90
N ARG A 18 -22.60 -3.44 11.60
CA ARG A 18 -23.89 -3.71 10.94
C ARG A 18 -25.10 -3.32 11.77
N THR A 19 -24.97 -3.24 13.10
CA THR A 19 -26.07 -2.84 14.00
C THR A 19 -26.14 -1.33 14.19
N GLN A 20 -25.19 -0.56 13.68
CA GLN A 20 -25.24 0.90 13.66
C GLN A 20 -25.96 1.38 12.39
N GLU A 21 -26.94 2.24 12.55
CA GLU A 21 -27.65 2.87 11.45
C GLU A 21 -26.69 3.79 10.66
N GLY A 22 -26.24 3.34 9.49
CA GLY A 22 -25.42 4.13 8.59
C GLY A 22 -24.35 3.33 7.81
N PRO A 23 -23.83 3.89 6.71
CA PRO A 23 -22.79 3.23 5.94
C PRO A 23 -21.48 3.16 6.72
N THR A 24 -20.89 1.95 6.77
CA THR A 24 -19.57 1.73 7.38
C THR A 24 -18.49 1.82 6.34
N MET A 25 -17.48 2.63 6.58
CA MET A 25 -16.31 2.75 5.73
C MET A 25 -15.08 2.16 6.41
N VAL A 26 -14.32 1.34 5.67
CA VAL A 26 -13.02 0.79 6.10
C VAL A 26 -11.93 1.46 5.29
N VAL A 27 -10.98 2.08 5.97
CA VAL A 27 -9.79 2.66 5.35
C VAL A 27 -8.58 1.77 5.64
N TRP A 28 -7.90 1.32 4.58
CA TRP A 28 -6.73 0.45 4.67
C TRP A 28 -5.46 1.25 4.36
N ASP A 29 -4.44 1.06 5.16
CA ASP A 29 -3.08 1.34 4.74
C ASP A 29 -2.56 0.16 3.93
N PHE A 30 -1.54 0.36 3.07
CA PHE A 30 -1.12 -0.66 2.11
C PHE A 30 0.16 -1.38 2.53
N ASP A 31 1.32 -0.71 2.47
CA ASP A 31 2.61 -1.30 2.78
C ASP A 31 2.71 -1.66 4.27
N TRP A 32 3.22 -2.86 4.58
CA TRP A 32 3.32 -3.40 5.95
C TRP A 32 1.99 -3.51 6.71
N SER A 33 0.87 -3.32 6.03
CA SER A 33 -0.48 -3.35 6.60
C SER A 33 -1.36 -4.31 5.82
N LEU A 34 -1.81 -3.95 4.63
CA LEU A 34 -2.59 -4.83 3.77
C LEU A 34 -1.71 -5.90 3.14
N ILE A 35 -0.52 -5.54 2.71
CA ILE A 35 0.55 -6.47 2.31
C ILE A 35 1.62 -6.56 3.40
N ASN A 36 2.40 -7.65 3.39
CA ASN A 36 3.44 -7.91 4.41
C ASN A 36 4.82 -7.42 3.99
N GLU A 37 4.87 -6.49 3.05
CA GLU A 37 6.10 -5.95 2.49
C GLU A 37 5.98 -4.44 2.26
N ASN A 38 7.10 -3.77 2.03
CA ASN A 38 7.11 -2.44 1.42
C ASN A 38 7.25 -2.62 -0.08
N SER A 39 6.22 -2.25 -0.84
CA SER A 39 6.16 -2.50 -2.29
C SER A 39 7.30 -1.84 -3.07
N ASP A 40 7.70 -0.64 -2.67
CA ASP A 40 8.77 0.12 -3.32
C ASP A 40 10.13 -0.59 -3.18
N THR A 41 10.53 -0.93 -1.95
CA THR A 41 11.82 -1.59 -1.70
C THR A 41 11.82 -3.05 -2.15
N TRP A 42 10.70 -3.74 -1.99
CA TRP A 42 10.59 -5.14 -2.40
C TRP A 42 10.83 -5.32 -3.89
N ILE A 43 10.30 -4.42 -4.74
CA ILE A 43 10.51 -4.50 -6.18
C ILE A 43 11.98 -4.29 -6.56
N LEU A 44 12.69 -3.39 -5.86
CA LEU A 44 14.12 -3.20 -6.05
C LEU A 44 14.91 -4.42 -5.61
N GLU A 45 14.58 -5.02 -4.47
CA GLU A 45 15.21 -6.26 -3.99
C GLU A 45 15.09 -7.41 -5.00
N GLN A 46 13.94 -7.51 -5.64
CA GLN A 46 13.64 -8.62 -6.55
C GLN A 46 14.20 -8.43 -7.96
N LEU A 47 14.29 -7.21 -8.45
CA LEU A 47 14.64 -6.93 -9.86
C LEU A 47 16.00 -6.27 -10.03
N ALA A 48 16.47 -5.52 -9.05
CA ALA A 48 17.73 -4.78 -9.12
C ALA A 48 18.31 -4.50 -7.73
N PRO A 49 18.85 -5.52 -7.03
CA PRO A 49 19.38 -5.35 -5.66
C PRO A 49 20.47 -4.28 -5.54
N THR A 50 21.18 -3.99 -6.63
CA THR A 50 22.18 -2.90 -6.70
C THR A 50 21.57 -1.54 -6.39
N LEU A 51 20.32 -1.32 -6.79
CA LEU A 51 19.61 -0.07 -6.53
C LEU A 51 19.29 0.16 -5.04
N LEU A 52 19.23 -0.88 -4.22
CA LEU A 52 19.11 -0.71 -2.76
C LEU A 52 20.38 -0.12 -2.14
N THR A 53 21.54 -0.47 -2.69
CA THR A 53 22.80 0.17 -2.29
C THR A 53 22.82 1.62 -2.70
N ASP A 54 22.36 1.92 -3.92
CA ASP A 54 22.23 3.28 -4.42
C ASP A 54 21.24 4.10 -3.58
N LEU A 55 20.10 3.52 -3.17
CA LEU A 55 19.13 4.14 -2.29
C LEU A 55 19.80 4.66 -1.01
N LYS A 56 20.51 3.77 -0.29
CA LYS A 56 21.21 4.13 0.95
C LYS A 56 22.27 5.20 0.72
N LYS A 57 23.04 5.07 -0.37
CA LYS A 57 24.07 6.03 -0.75
C LYS A 57 23.47 7.40 -1.04
N LEU A 58 22.44 7.48 -1.87
CA LEU A 58 21.80 8.73 -2.25
C LEU A 58 21.21 9.48 -1.04
N GLN A 59 20.61 8.77 -0.11
CA GLN A 59 20.10 9.36 1.13
C GLN A 59 21.21 9.99 1.98
N GLN A 60 22.42 9.43 1.93
CA GLN A 60 23.59 9.94 2.69
C GLN A 60 24.33 11.06 1.96
N THR A 61 24.49 10.93 0.64
CA THR A 61 25.32 11.86 -0.15
C THR A 61 24.54 13.06 -0.67
N GLU A 62 23.24 12.94 -0.86
CA GLU A 62 22.35 13.98 -1.36
C GLU A 62 21.12 14.18 -0.44
N PRO A 63 21.32 14.49 0.86
CA PRO A 63 20.23 14.53 1.84
C PRO A 63 19.18 15.60 1.54
N ASP A 64 19.57 16.72 0.91
CA ASP A 64 18.64 17.79 0.52
C ASP A 64 17.67 17.33 -0.58
N ARG A 65 18.11 16.42 -1.43
CA ARG A 65 17.33 15.91 -2.56
C ARG A 65 16.62 14.60 -2.27
N PHE A 66 17.24 13.72 -1.50
CA PHE A 66 16.80 12.32 -1.29
C PHE A 66 16.74 11.91 0.18
N GLY A 67 16.91 12.86 1.12
CA GLY A 67 16.85 12.58 2.54
C GLY A 67 15.44 12.29 3.07
N ARG A 68 15.30 12.31 4.39
CA ARG A 68 14.01 12.09 5.04
C ARG A 68 12.95 13.08 4.54
N GLY A 69 11.78 12.59 4.16
CA GLY A 69 10.70 13.40 3.59
C GLY A 69 10.75 13.55 2.07
N GLN A 70 11.82 13.10 1.41
CA GLN A 70 11.98 13.13 -0.05
C GLN A 70 11.81 11.73 -0.69
N TRP A 71 11.08 10.83 -0.04
CA TRP A 71 10.90 9.44 -0.48
C TRP A 71 10.40 9.35 -1.92
N THR A 72 9.41 10.18 -2.28
CA THR A 72 8.85 10.20 -3.64
C THR A 72 9.92 10.54 -4.69
N ALA A 73 10.72 11.58 -4.44
CA ALA A 73 11.77 11.98 -5.37
C ALA A 73 12.85 10.90 -5.52
N LEU A 74 13.20 10.24 -4.41
CA LEU A 74 14.13 9.13 -4.40
C LEU A 74 13.58 7.95 -5.21
N MET A 75 12.33 7.54 -4.98
CA MET A 75 11.73 6.42 -5.70
C MET A 75 11.54 6.72 -7.19
N ASP A 76 11.14 7.93 -7.58
CA ASP A 76 11.06 8.34 -8.99
C ASP A 76 12.43 8.23 -9.68
N HIS A 77 13.51 8.62 -8.98
CA HIS A 77 14.88 8.48 -9.48
C HIS A 77 15.28 7.01 -9.65
N LEU A 78 15.05 6.18 -8.64
CA LEU A 78 15.38 4.75 -8.66
C LEU A 78 14.56 3.98 -9.70
N LEU A 79 13.30 4.31 -9.90
CA LEU A 79 12.46 3.73 -10.95
C LEU A 79 12.96 4.12 -12.35
N THR A 80 13.45 5.35 -12.51
CA THR A 80 14.10 5.76 -13.75
C THR A 80 15.34 4.91 -14.02
N LEU A 81 16.18 4.66 -13.01
CA LEU A 81 17.34 3.79 -13.12
C LEU A 81 16.96 2.34 -13.38
N LEU A 82 15.90 1.85 -12.76
CA LEU A 82 15.37 0.49 -12.98
C LEU A 82 15.04 0.26 -14.46
N GLY A 83 14.43 1.23 -15.13
CA GLY A 83 14.14 1.16 -16.56
C GLY A 83 15.35 1.44 -17.46
N THR A 84 16.14 2.47 -17.15
CA THR A 84 17.20 2.94 -18.05
C THR A 84 18.52 2.19 -17.89
N ARG A 85 18.94 1.93 -16.65
CA ARG A 85 20.20 1.24 -16.34
C ARG A 85 20.02 -0.27 -16.28
N GLU A 86 19.06 -0.75 -15.51
CA GLU A 86 18.83 -2.17 -15.28
C GLU A 86 18.00 -2.83 -16.39
N LYS A 87 17.44 -2.04 -17.32
CA LYS A 87 16.63 -2.50 -18.47
C LYS A 87 15.44 -3.36 -18.09
N VAL A 88 14.91 -3.16 -16.89
CA VAL A 88 13.69 -3.85 -16.43
C VAL A 88 12.50 -3.36 -17.25
N THR A 89 11.82 -4.29 -17.90
CA THR A 89 10.62 -3.97 -18.67
C THR A 89 9.39 -3.84 -17.78
N ARG A 90 8.39 -3.08 -18.24
CA ARG A 90 7.10 -2.97 -17.57
C ARG A 90 6.49 -4.33 -17.28
N GLY A 91 6.50 -5.27 -18.24
CA GLY A 91 5.94 -6.60 -18.02
C GLY A 91 6.69 -7.42 -16.98
N ALA A 92 8.02 -7.24 -16.85
CA ALA A 92 8.79 -7.88 -15.79
C ALA A 92 8.41 -7.31 -14.41
N LEU A 93 8.27 -5.98 -14.31
CA LEU A 93 7.81 -5.29 -13.11
C LEU A 93 6.41 -5.79 -12.68
N GLU A 94 5.44 -5.78 -13.59
CA GLU A 94 4.06 -6.20 -13.30
C GLU A 94 3.98 -7.67 -12.85
N ARG A 95 4.70 -8.58 -13.52
CA ARG A 95 4.78 -9.99 -13.09
C ARG A 95 5.36 -10.13 -11.69
N ARG A 96 6.35 -9.31 -11.36
CA ARG A 96 6.96 -9.37 -10.03
C ARG A 96 6.01 -8.82 -8.97
N LEU A 97 5.35 -7.69 -9.21
CA LEU A 97 4.33 -7.14 -8.32
C LEU A 97 3.20 -8.14 -8.03
N ALA A 98 2.77 -8.89 -9.05
CA ALA A 98 1.76 -9.94 -8.87
C ALA A 98 2.18 -11.06 -7.89
N SER A 99 3.49 -11.23 -7.65
CA SER A 99 4.03 -12.27 -6.76
C SER A 99 4.43 -11.74 -5.36
N ILE A 100 4.16 -10.46 -5.05
CA ILE A 100 4.46 -9.91 -3.73
C ILE A 100 3.74 -10.69 -2.62
N PRO A 101 4.39 -10.95 -1.47
CA PRO A 101 3.75 -11.63 -0.34
C PRO A 101 2.51 -10.87 0.14
N PHE A 102 1.38 -11.56 0.13
CA PHE A 102 0.09 -11.04 0.58
C PHE A 102 -0.56 -12.12 1.44
N ALA A 103 -0.80 -11.83 2.71
CA ALA A 103 -1.35 -12.82 3.62
C ALA A 103 -2.79 -13.21 3.24
N ASP A 104 -3.08 -14.50 3.20
CA ASP A 104 -4.42 -15.02 2.87
C ASP A 104 -5.49 -14.47 3.83
N GLU A 105 -5.10 -14.22 5.04
CA GLU A 105 -5.96 -13.64 6.06
C GLU A 105 -6.37 -12.21 5.72
N ASN A 106 -5.46 -11.40 5.21
CA ASN A 106 -5.78 -10.03 4.77
C ASN A 106 -6.73 -10.07 3.57
N VAL A 107 -6.52 -11.02 2.64
CA VAL A 107 -7.46 -11.29 1.55
C VAL A 107 -8.85 -11.63 2.09
N ALA A 108 -8.91 -12.51 3.10
CA ALA A 108 -10.17 -12.91 3.73
C ALA A 108 -10.85 -11.72 4.44
N CYS A 109 -10.09 -10.85 5.12
CA CYS A 109 -10.62 -9.66 5.77
C CYS A 109 -11.23 -8.67 4.77
N VAL A 110 -10.56 -8.41 3.64
CA VAL A 110 -11.09 -7.53 2.59
C VAL A 110 -12.40 -8.10 2.01
N ARG A 111 -12.44 -9.41 1.74
CA ARG A 111 -13.66 -10.08 1.23
C ARG A 111 -14.80 -10.06 2.25
N LEU A 112 -14.50 -10.26 3.52
CA LEU A 112 -15.47 -10.21 4.60
C LEU A 112 -16.08 -8.80 4.74
N ALA A 113 -15.26 -7.75 4.69
CA ALA A 113 -15.73 -6.37 4.73
C ALA A 113 -16.61 -6.04 3.52
N ALA A 114 -16.23 -6.51 2.32
CA ALA A 114 -17.05 -6.36 1.12
C ALA A 114 -18.40 -7.10 1.24
N ALA A 115 -18.40 -8.34 1.74
CA ALA A 115 -19.62 -9.12 1.96
C ALA A 115 -20.53 -8.50 3.02
N ALA A 116 -19.96 -7.78 3.99
CA ALA A 116 -20.69 -7.00 4.99
C ALA A 116 -21.27 -5.69 4.44
N GLY A 117 -21.00 -5.34 3.17
CA GLY A 117 -21.48 -4.10 2.55
C GLY A 117 -20.69 -2.86 2.99
N CYS A 118 -19.50 -3.02 3.57
CA CYS A 118 -18.65 -1.90 3.93
C CYS A 118 -18.06 -1.24 2.69
N GLU A 119 -18.08 0.09 2.63
CA GLU A 119 -17.28 0.82 1.67
C GLU A 119 -15.81 0.67 2.07
N GLN A 120 -14.93 0.30 1.11
CA GLN A 120 -13.52 0.13 1.38
C GLN A 120 -12.68 1.08 0.55
N ARG A 121 -11.69 1.70 1.17
CA ARG A 121 -10.75 2.63 0.53
C ARG A 121 -9.33 2.32 0.98
N ILE A 122 -8.36 2.65 0.11
CA ILE A 122 -6.93 2.61 0.46
C ILE A 122 -6.43 4.04 0.59
N LEU A 123 -5.67 4.30 1.65
CA LEU A 123 -4.92 5.51 1.88
C LEU A 123 -3.46 5.13 2.16
N SER A 124 -2.55 5.41 1.22
CA SER A 124 -1.16 4.96 1.28
C SER A 124 -0.22 5.95 0.61
N ASP A 125 1.05 5.92 0.97
CA ASP A 125 2.11 6.59 0.24
C ASP A 125 2.81 5.70 -0.79
N ALA A 126 2.36 4.46 -0.99
CA ALA A 126 2.82 3.56 -2.03
C ALA A 126 2.44 4.04 -3.44
N ASN A 127 3.12 3.51 -4.46
CA ASN A 127 2.84 3.82 -5.86
C ASN A 127 1.48 3.25 -6.30
N GLU A 128 0.61 4.09 -6.88
CA GLU A 128 -0.73 3.70 -7.32
C GLU A 128 -0.71 2.51 -8.30
N VAL A 129 0.21 2.52 -9.26
CA VAL A 129 0.35 1.43 -10.24
C VAL A 129 0.70 0.11 -9.53
N TYR A 130 1.50 0.17 -8.47
CA TYR A 130 1.85 -1.03 -7.68
C TYR A 130 0.62 -1.55 -6.95
N ILE A 131 -0.09 -0.67 -6.26
CA ILE A 131 -1.33 -1.02 -5.56
C ILE A 131 -2.30 -1.72 -6.52
N ASP A 132 -2.59 -1.10 -7.67
CA ASP A 132 -3.52 -1.65 -8.64
C ASP A 132 -3.09 -3.04 -9.14
N LYS A 133 -1.82 -3.21 -9.53
CA LYS A 133 -1.32 -4.50 -10.03
C LYS A 133 -1.33 -5.61 -8.98
N ILE A 134 -1.01 -5.28 -7.74
CA ILE A 134 -1.04 -6.23 -6.62
C ILE A 134 -2.47 -6.65 -6.31
N LEU A 135 -3.41 -5.72 -6.26
CA LEU A 135 -4.82 -6.00 -6.02
C LEU A 135 -5.48 -6.76 -7.17
N GLU A 136 -5.16 -6.43 -8.43
CA GLU A 136 -5.62 -7.16 -9.63
C GLU A 136 -5.19 -8.62 -9.56
N ALA A 137 -3.93 -8.90 -9.22
CA ALA A 137 -3.39 -10.25 -9.11
C ALA A 137 -4.10 -11.10 -8.04
N ARG A 138 -4.73 -10.48 -7.05
CA ARG A 138 -5.51 -11.14 -5.99
C ARG A 138 -7.02 -11.08 -6.22
N SER A 139 -7.48 -10.50 -7.34
CA SER A 139 -8.89 -10.26 -7.63
C SER A 139 -9.59 -9.44 -6.52
N LEU A 140 -8.86 -8.46 -5.97
CA LEU A 140 -9.34 -7.61 -4.89
C LEU A 140 -9.60 -6.16 -5.34
N ARG A 141 -9.14 -5.73 -6.54
CA ARG A 141 -9.26 -4.32 -6.95
C ARG A 141 -10.69 -3.80 -6.90
N GLY A 142 -11.65 -4.62 -7.27
CA GLY A 142 -13.09 -4.29 -7.25
C GLY A 142 -13.70 -4.16 -5.85
N ALA A 143 -13.00 -4.56 -4.79
CA ALA A 143 -13.45 -4.40 -3.41
C ALA A 143 -13.24 -2.97 -2.88
N PHE A 144 -12.46 -2.14 -3.57
CA PHE A 144 -12.10 -0.79 -3.15
C PHE A 144 -12.75 0.26 -4.04
N SER A 145 -13.53 1.15 -3.43
CA SER A 145 -14.20 2.27 -4.12
C SER A 145 -13.21 3.37 -4.52
N ALA A 146 -12.13 3.55 -3.76
CA ALA A 146 -11.09 4.52 -4.05
C ALA A 146 -9.72 4.06 -3.53
N VAL A 147 -8.68 4.47 -4.25
CA VAL A 147 -7.28 4.36 -3.82
C VAL A 147 -6.72 5.78 -3.81
N TRP A 148 -6.26 6.23 -2.65
CA TRP A 148 -5.54 7.49 -2.50
C TRP A 148 -4.08 7.18 -2.22
N SER A 149 -3.26 7.43 -3.24
CA SER A 149 -1.85 7.07 -3.24
C SER A 149 -1.02 8.12 -3.96
N ARG A 150 0.28 7.89 -4.02
CA ARG A 150 1.17 8.72 -4.84
C ARG A 150 1.00 8.42 -6.32
N ILE A 151 0.84 9.48 -7.12
CA ILE A 151 0.83 9.39 -8.58
C ILE A 151 2.27 9.50 -9.08
N SER A 152 2.73 8.51 -9.85
CA SER A 152 3.98 8.62 -10.61
C SER A 152 3.85 9.71 -11.66
N LYS A 153 4.77 10.69 -11.70
CA LYS A 153 4.83 11.70 -12.75
C LYS A 153 5.00 11.00 -14.10
N GLY A 154 3.94 10.93 -14.91
CA GLY A 154 4.01 10.33 -16.25
C GLY A 154 2.73 9.73 -16.79
N GLN A 155 1.69 9.60 -15.98
CA GLN A 155 0.37 9.24 -16.49
C GLN A 155 -0.61 10.39 -16.21
N GLY A 156 -1.14 10.99 -17.27
CA GLY A 156 -2.21 11.97 -17.20
C GLY A 156 -3.49 11.32 -16.67
N SER A 157 -3.55 11.16 -15.36
CA SER A 157 -4.76 10.77 -14.65
C SER A 157 -5.41 12.06 -14.18
N SER A 158 -6.61 12.32 -14.68
CA SER A 158 -7.51 13.36 -14.19
C SER A 158 -8.11 12.95 -12.84
N THR A 159 -7.29 12.76 -11.84
CA THR A 159 -7.76 12.61 -10.46
C THR A 159 -7.88 14.00 -9.87
N PRO A 160 -9.03 14.42 -9.32
CA PRO A 160 -9.16 15.72 -8.71
C PRO A 160 -8.21 15.82 -7.53
N ALA A 161 -7.43 16.92 -7.51
CA ALA A 161 -6.63 17.32 -6.37
C ALA A 161 -7.43 17.16 -5.09
N CYS A 162 -6.75 16.73 -4.02
CA CYS A 162 -7.26 16.56 -2.67
C CYS A 162 -8.28 17.65 -2.30
N ALA A 163 -9.52 17.46 -2.70
CA ALA A 163 -10.64 18.25 -2.21
C ALA A 163 -10.93 17.74 -0.81
N THR A 164 -10.80 18.61 0.16
CA THR A 164 -11.22 18.43 1.54
C THR A 164 -12.67 17.94 1.56
N PHE A 165 -12.86 16.64 1.54
CA PHE A 165 -14.17 16.03 1.54
C PHE A 165 -14.56 15.84 3.00
N MET A 166 -15.21 16.85 3.59
CA MET A 166 -15.93 16.69 4.85
C MET A 166 -17.20 15.89 4.55
N MET A 167 -17.14 14.58 4.70
CA MET A 167 -18.34 13.76 4.85
C MET A 167 -18.73 13.65 6.32
N PRO A 168 -20.01 13.63 6.65
CA PRO A 168 -20.44 13.28 8.00
C PRO A 168 -20.07 11.81 8.23
N LEU A 169 -19.06 11.60 9.08
CA LEU A 169 -18.57 10.29 9.48
C LEU A 169 -19.55 9.70 10.48
N THR A 170 -20.39 8.78 10.05
CA THR A 170 -21.22 8.02 10.98
C THR A 170 -20.47 6.87 11.64
N THR A 171 -19.52 6.24 10.97
CA THR A 171 -18.57 5.30 11.60
C THR A 171 -17.37 5.07 10.68
N CYS A 172 -16.17 5.44 11.12
CA CYS A 172 -14.91 5.08 10.46
C CYS A 172 -14.20 4.01 11.27
N VAL A 173 -14.01 2.83 10.72
CA VAL A 173 -13.12 1.82 11.29
C VAL A 173 -11.78 1.94 10.61
N PHE A 174 -10.77 2.43 11.32
CA PHE A 174 -9.39 2.43 10.83
C PHE A 174 -8.80 1.04 11.08
N ALA A 175 -8.48 0.31 10.02
CA ALA A 175 -7.60 -0.86 10.11
C ALA A 175 -6.15 -0.35 10.26
N VAL A 176 -5.84 0.19 11.44
CA VAL A 176 -4.47 0.59 11.78
C VAL A 176 -3.76 -0.63 12.30
N SER A 177 -2.78 -1.13 11.54
CA SER A 177 -1.80 -2.01 12.14
C SER A 177 -0.97 -1.16 13.12
N THR A 178 -1.08 -1.43 14.41
CA THR A 178 -0.21 -0.85 15.44
C THR A 178 1.20 -1.44 15.30
N TRP A 179 1.92 -1.04 14.28
CA TRP A 179 3.32 -1.39 14.12
C TRP A 179 4.18 -0.36 14.85
N ARG A 180 4.73 -0.80 15.98
CA ARG A 180 5.88 -0.15 16.60
C ARG A 180 7.06 -0.35 15.66
N TRP A 181 7.59 0.72 15.08
CA TRP A 181 8.84 0.73 14.33
C TRP A 181 9.95 0.13 15.20
N ARG A 182 10.26 -1.16 15.01
CA ARG A 182 11.50 -1.73 15.51
C ARG A 182 12.49 -1.72 14.35
N TYR A 183 13.20 -0.63 14.21
CA TYR A 183 14.46 -0.63 13.48
C TYR A 183 15.46 -1.39 14.35
N ALA A 184 15.62 -2.69 14.13
CA ALA A 184 16.75 -3.44 14.63
C ALA A 184 17.81 -3.39 13.52
N PRO A 185 18.97 -2.75 13.74
CA PRO A 185 20.09 -2.90 12.82
C PRO A 185 20.52 -4.37 12.91
N ARG A 186 20.47 -5.09 11.80
CA ARG A 186 21.16 -6.36 11.69
C ARG A 186 22.66 -6.06 11.63
N SER A 187 23.37 -6.53 12.63
CA SER A 187 24.84 -6.60 12.71
C SER A 187 25.43 -7.42 11.57
#